data_90687081bcaf33e4478c163899ffa923
#
_entry.id   90687081bcaf33e4478c163899ffa923
#
_cell.length_a   1.000
_cell.length_b   1.000
_cell.length_c   1.000
_cell.angle_alpha   90.00
_cell.angle_beta   90.00
_cell.angle_gamma   90.00
#
_symmetry.space_group_name_H-M   'P 1'
#
loop_
_entity.id
_entity.type
_entity.pdbx_description
1 polymer ?
#
loop_
_entity_poly.entity_id
_entity_poly.type
_entity_poly.pdbx_seq_one_letter_code
_entity_poly.pdbx_strand_id
1 'polypeptide(L)'
;MSGARFESDPEQDPHTAGFAERVRANQQKLTAELKPHYDFIVCGSGSSGSVVARRLAENANINVLLLEAGGSDDMPSIMQAGQWPLNLGSERDWAFIGQPNPHLTDVRSR
;
A
#
# COMPACT_ATOMS: atom_id res chain seq x y z
N MET A 1 0.16 17.66 26.49
CA MET A 1 -0.07 16.66 25.44
C MET A 1 1.26 15.97 25.16
N SER A 2 1.49 14.80 25.74
CA SER A 2 2.69 14.00 25.50
C SER A 2 2.51 13.28 24.18
N GLY A 3 3.24 13.72 23.13
CA GLY A 3 3.30 13.01 21.87
C GLY A 3 4.02 11.68 22.10
N ALA A 4 3.30 10.58 22.04
CA ALA A 4 3.92 9.27 21.99
C ALA A 4 4.90 9.26 20.80
N ARG A 5 6.20 9.15 21.07
CA ARG A 5 7.17 8.84 20.03
C ARG A 5 6.82 7.47 19.47
N PHE A 6 6.58 7.43 18.19
CA PHE A 6 6.45 6.19 17.45
C PHE A 6 7.84 5.54 17.42
N GLU A 7 8.12 4.65 18.36
CA GLU A 7 9.26 3.74 18.23
C GLU A 7 8.88 2.73 17.16
N SER A 8 9.59 2.76 16.04
CA SER A 8 9.46 1.77 15.00
C SER A 8 9.89 0.42 15.57
N ASP A 9 8.98 -0.54 15.55
CA ASP A 9 9.29 -1.92 15.89
C ASP A 9 10.41 -2.42 14.97
N PRO A 10 11.56 -2.86 15.50
CA PRO A 10 12.67 -3.36 14.69
C PRO A 10 12.29 -4.53 13.76
N GLU A 11 11.26 -5.30 14.11
CA GLU A 11 10.74 -6.37 13.26
C GLU A 11 9.98 -5.85 12.04
N GLN A 12 9.53 -4.60 12.07
CA GLN A 12 8.80 -3.94 10.96
C GLN A 12 9.71 -3.07 10.09
N ASP A 13 11.01 -3.01 10.38
CA ASP A 13 11.95 -2.27 9.55
C ASP A 13 12.20 -3.02 8.23
N PRO A 14 11.90 -2.42 7.06
CA PRO A 14 12.09 -3.04 5.75
C PRO A 14 13.56 -3.35 5.43
N HIS A 15 14.50 -2.77 6.16
CA HIS A 15 15.93 -3.04 6.03
C HIS A 15 16.41 -4.24 6.88
N THR A 16 15.53 -4.80 7.70
CA THR A 16 15.87 -5.98 8.52
C THR A 16 15.92 -7.23 7.65
N ALA A 17 16.99 -8.03 7.79
CA ALA A 17 17.11 -9.30 7.10
C ALA A 17 15.89 -10.19 7.33
N GLY A 18 15.34 -10.78 6.26
CA GLY A 18 14.15 -11.62 6.30
C GLY A 18 12.81 -10.86 6.36
N PHE A 19 12.80 -9.53 6.26
CA PHE A 19 11.55 -8.76 6.26
C PHE A 19 10.60 -9.21 5.14
N ALA A 20 11.06 -9.32 3.91
CA ALA A 20 10.24 -9.75 2.77
C ALA A 20 9.66 -11.17 2.96
N GLU A 21 10.40 -12.07 3.58
CA GLU A 21 9.92 -13.42 3.89
C GLU A 21 8.82 -13.41 4.94
N ARG A 22 8.99 -12.61 6.00
CA ARG A 22 7.95 -12.42 7.02
C ARG A 22 6.68 -11.82 6.44
N VAL A 23 6.81 -10.82 5.57
CA VAL A 23 5.66 -10.21 4.87
C VAL A 23 4.92 -11.25 4.04
N ARG A 24 5.64 -12.06 3.25
CA ARG A 24 5.01 -13.12 2.44
C ARG A 24 4.31 -14.18 3.29
N ALA A 25 4.97 -14.64 4.36
CA ALA A 25 4.39 -15.62 5.27
C ALA A 25 3.13 -15.07 5.97
N ASN A 26 3.18 -13.82 6.44
CA ASN A 26 2.04 -13.16 7.04
C ASN A 26 0.89 -12.97 6.03
N GLN A 27 1.19 -12.59 4.80
CA GLN A 27 0.20 -12.46 3.73
C GLN A 27 -0.50 -13.78 3.42
N GLN A 28 0.26 -14.88 3.34
CA GLN A 28 -0.32 -16.21 3.14
C GLN A 28 -1.25 -16.60 4.28
N LYS A 29 -0.83 -16.34 5.54
CA LYS A 29 -1.65 -16.59 6.72
C LYS A 29 -2.93 -15.76 6.69
N LEU A 30 -2.85 -14.45 6.47
CA LEU A 30 -4.00 -13.55 6.41
C LEU A 30 -4.99 -13.95 5.30
N THR A 31 -4.48 -14.39 4.14
CA THR A 31 -5.33 -14.87 3.04
C THR A 31 -6.05 -16.17 3.40
N ALA A 32 -5.39 -17.07 4.11
CA ALA A 32 -5.99 -18.33 4.56
C ALA A 32 -7.02 -18.14 5.68
N GLU A 33 -6.88 -17.08 6.48
CA GLU A 33 -7.73 -16.75 7.62
C GLU A 33 -8.79 -15.67 7.30
N LEU A 34 -9.14 -15.47 6.03
CA LEU A 34 -10.16 -14.49 5.66
C LEU A 34 -11.48 -14.77 6.37
N LYS A 35 -12.05 -13.73 6.97
CA LYS A 35 -13.32 -13.79 7.67
C LYS A 35 -14.48 -13.54 6.71
N PRO A 36 -15.69 -14.06 6.99
CA PRO A 36 -16.86 -13.78 6.16
C PRO A 36 -17.37 -12.35 6.29
N HIS A 37 -16.97 -11.63 7.35
CA HIS A 37 -17.41 -10.26 7.63
C HIS A 37 -16.27 -9.42 8.18
N TYR A 38 -16.26 -8.16 7.78
CA TYR A 38 -15.35 -7.12 8.28
C TYR A 38 -16.15 -5.85 8.57
N ASP A 39 -15.71 -5.07 9.56
CA ASP A 39 -16.33 -3.79 9.91
C ASP A 39 -16.03 -2.74 8.84
N PHE A 40 -14.82 -2.79 8.25
CA PHE A 40 -14.39 -1.90 7.18
C PHE A 40 -13.63 -2.66 6.10
N ILE A 41 -13.82 -2.23 4.85
CA ILE A 41 -13.03 -2.66 3.70
C ILE A 41 -12.37 -1.43 3.11
N VAL A 42 -11.04 -1.43 3.05
CA VAL A 42 -10.23 -0.37 2.44
C VAL A 42 -9.69 -0.90 1.12
N CYS A 43 -9.97 -0.22 0.03
CA CYS A 43 -9.51 -0.60 -1.30
C CYS A 43 -8.30 0.25 -1.70
N GLY A 44 -7.17 -0.42 -1.93
CA GLY A 44 -5.88 0.16 -2.29
C GLY A 44 -5.00 0.43 -1.07
N SER A 45 -3.74 0.01 -1.14
CA SER A 45 -2.72 0.21 -0.11
C SER A 45 -1.77 1.37 -0.42
N GLY A 46 -2.17 2.29 -1.30
CA GLY A 46 -1.42 3.53 -1.56
C GLY A 46 -1.37 4.46 -0.34
N SER A 47 -0.84 5.65 -0.53
CA SER A 47 -0.59 6.63 0.55
C SER A 47 -1.81 6.89 1.46
N SER A 48 -3.00 7.02 0.88
CA SER A 48 -4.23 7.26 1.65
C SER A 48 -4.76 5.99 2.29
N GLY A 49 -4.85 4.89 1.53
CA GLY A 49 -5.44 3.63 2.01
C GLY A 49 -4.64 3.02 3.15
N SER A 50 -3.31 3.04 3.07
CA SER A 50 -2.44 2.57 4.14
C SER A 50 -2.66 3.34 5.45
N VAL A 51 -2.79 4.67 5.37
CA VAL A 51 -3.06 5.49 6.56
C VAL A 51 -4.44 5.21 7.13
N VAL A 52 -5.47 5.14 6.28
CA VAL A 52 -6.85 4.86 6.73
C VAL A 52 -6.93 3.48 7.36
N ALA A 53 -6.42 2.43 6.71
CA ALA A 53 -6.43 1.07 7.24
C ALA A 53 -5.69 0.99 8.58
N ARG A 54 -4.50 1.61 8.68
CA ARG A 54 -3.71 1.66 9.91
C ARG A 54 -4.48 2.32 11.06
N ARG A 55 -5.13 3.47 10.81
CA ARG A 55 -5.87 4.19 11.82
C ARG A 55 -7.11 3.45 12.31
N LEU A 56 -7.85 2.83 11.40
CA LEU A 56 -9.00 2.01 11.77
C LEU A 56 -8.59 0.79 12.61
N ALA A 57 -7.46 0.16 12.27
CA ALA A 57 -6.94 -1.01 12.96
C ALA A 57 -6.32 -0.71 14.35
N GLU A 58 -6.18 0.57 14.75
CA GLU A 58 -5.79 0.94 16.12
C GLU A 58 -6.82 0.53 17.17
N ASN A 59 -8.07 0.37 16.77
CA ASN A 59 -9.12 -0.17 17.63
C ASN A 59 -9.16 -1.69 17.51
N ALA A 60 -8.71 -2.39 18.56
CA ALA A 60 -8.64 -3.85 18.58
C ALA A 60 -10.00 -4.56 18.40
N ASN A 61 -11.12 -3.86 18.58
CA ASN A 61 -12.47 -4.40 18.38
C ASN A 61 -12.97 -4.27 16.94
N ILE A 62 -12.19 -3.68 16.05
CA ILE A 62 -12.53 -3.46 14.63
C ILE A 62 -11.72 -4.40 13.75
N ASN A 63 -12.41 -5.10 12.85
CA ASN A 63 -11.77 -5.89 11.80
C ASN A 63 -11.73 -5.09 10.50
N VAL A 64 -10.54 -4.85 10.00
CA VAL A 64 -10.32 -4.13 8.75
C VAL A 64 -9.77 -5.08 7.71
N LEU A 65 -10.36 -5.10 6.52
CA LEU A 65 -9.82 -5.76 5.34
C LEU A 65 -9.19 -4.71 4.43
N LEU A 66 -7.90 -4.84 4.15
CA LEU A 66 -7.21 -4.04 3.16
C LEU A 66 -7.04 -4.87 1.88
N LEU A 67 -7.65 -4.43 0.79
CA LEU A 67 -7.55 -5.05 -0.53
C LEU A 67 -6.59 -4.24 -1.41
N GLU A 68 -5.60 -4.92 -2.00
CA GLU A 68 -4.65 -4.32 -2.92
C GLU A 68 -4.63 -5.13 -4.22
N ALA A 69 -4.68 -4.43 -5.36
CA ALA A 69 -4.65 -5.05 -6.69
C ALA A 69 -3.21 -5.26 -7.19
N GLY A 70 -2.26 -4.46 -6.69
CA GLY A 70 -0.85 -4.55 -7.05
C GLY A 70 -0.19 -5.80 -6.47
N GLY A 71 0.89 -6.21 -7.10
CA GLY A 71 1.75 -7.27 -6.60
C GLY A 71 2.68 -6.80 -5.46
N SER A 72 3.69 -7.59 -5.16
CA SER A 72 4.70 -7.25 -4.16
C SER A 72 5.48 -5.98 -4.55
N ASP A 73 5.75 -5.14 -3.57
CA ASP A 73 6.59 -3.95 -3.66
C ASP A 73 8.09 -4.24 -3.49
N ASP A 74 8.46 -5.50 -3.24
CA ASP A 74 9.84 -5.98 -3.04
C ASP A 74 10.64 -6.00 -4.36
N MET A 75 10.82 -4.81 -4.94
CA MET A 75 11.52 -4.61 -6.21
C MET A 75 12.34 -3.31 -6.19
N PRO A 76 13.54 -3.30 -6.81
CA PRO A 76 14.38 -2.09 -6.85
C PRO A 76 13.66 -0.86 -7.43
N SER A 77 12.83 -1.04 -8.45
CA SER A 77 12.07 0.06 -9.08
C SER A 77 11.00 0.68 -8.16
N ILE A 78 10.65 0.02 -7.08
CA ILE A 78 9.72 0.52 -6.05
C ILE A 78 10.49 0.96 -4.82
N MET A 79 11.40 0.11 -4.32
CA MET A 79 12.13 0.33 -3.08
C MET A 79 13.18 1.45 -3.17
N GLN A 80 13.70 1.74 -4.36
CA GLN A 80 14.68 2.78 -4.59
C GLN A 80 14.03 4.01 -5.21
N ALA A 81 13.95 5.10 -4.46
CA ALA A 81 13.25 6.32 -4.85
C ALA A 81 13.67 6.88 -6.22
N GLY A 82 14.94 6.73 -6.61
CA GLY A 82 15.44 7.18 -7.92
C GLY A 82 15.00 6.32 -9.11
N GLN A 83 14.43 5.14 -8.87
CA GLN A 83 14.07 4.19 -9.93
C GLN A 83 12.57 4.18 -10.27
N TRP A 84 11.75 4.97 -9.59
CA TRP A 84 10.30 5.01 -9.84
C TRP A 84 9.92 5.23 -11.32
N PRO A 85 10.68 6.00 -12.14
CA PRO A 85 10.30 6.21 -13.54
C PRO A 85 10.28 4.92 -14.37
N LEU A 86 11.02 3.89 -13.94
CA LEU A 86 11.04 2.59 -14.61
C LEU A 86 9.69 1.85 -14.52
N ASN A 87 8.80 2.27 -13.63
CA ASN A 87 7.46 1.69 -13.52
C ASN A 87 6.48 2.28 -14.55
N LEU A 88 6.78 3.46 -15.13
CA LEU A 88 5.91 4.08 -16.13
C LEU A 88 5.81 3.22 -17.39
N GLY A 89 4.59 2.91 -17.82
CA GLY A 89 4.32 2.06 -18.98
C GLY A 89 4.61 0.57 -18.74
N SER A 90 4.95 0.16 -17.52
CA SER A 90 5.10 -1.25 -17.14
C SER A 90 3.75 -1.86 -16.72
N GLU A 91 3.75 -3.15 -16.41
CA GLU A 91 2.59 -3.85 -15.82
C GLU A 91 2.11 -3.27 -14.48
N ARG A 92 2.90 -2.37 -13.86
CA ARG A 92 2.59 -1.69 -12.59
C ARG A 92 1.96 -0.32 -12.78
N ASP A 93 1.91 0.12 -14.04
CA ASP A 93 1.29 1.39 -14.40
C ASP A 93 -0.12 1.15 -14.97
N TRP A 94 -1.13 1.66 -14.32
CA TRP A 94 -2.50 1.62 -14.83
C TRP A 94 -2.66 2.36 -16.17
N ALA A 95 -1.69 3.20 -16.53
CA ALA A 95 -1.65 3.97 -17.77
C ALA A 95 -2.98 4.71 -18.07
N PHE A 96 -3.68 5.17 -17.04
CA PHE A 96 -4.91 5.92 -17.22
C PHE A 96 -4.68 7.18 -18.01
N ILE A 97 -5.53 7.41 -18.99
CA ILE A 97 -5.52 8.66 -19.78
C ILE A 97 -6.64 9.55 -19.26
N GLY A 98 -6.28 10.76 -18.84
CA GLY A 98 -7.25 11.76 -18.41
C GLY A 98 -8.22 12.14 -19.55
N GLN A 99 -9.46 12.43 -19.19
CA GLN A 99 -10.41 12.99 -20.14
C GLN A 99 -9.96 14.39 -20.55
N PRO A 100 -10.19 14.81 -21.81
CA PRO A 100 -9.87 16.16 -22.24
C PRO A 100 -10.55 17.19 -21.34
N ASN A 101 -9.76 18.11 -20.81
CA ASN A 101 -10.27 19.20 -20.00
C ASN A 101 -10.29 20.49 -20.84
N PRO A 102 -11.46 21.13 -21.07
CA PRO A 102 -11.57 22.32 -21.89
C PRO A 102 -10.78 23.53 -21.34
N HIS A 103 -10.36 23.47 -20.07
CA HIS A 103 -9.54 24.51 -19.44
C HIS A 103 -8.02 24.24 -19.55
N LEU A 104 -7.62 23.07 -20.07
CA LEU A 104 -6.24 22.69 -20.30
C LEU A 104 -6.05 22.54 -21.80
N THR A 105 -5.49 23.56 -22.44
CA THR A 105 -5.15 23.48 -23.87
C THR A 105 -4.15 22.37 -24.11
N ASP A 106 -4.55 21.34 -24.86
CA ASP A 106 -3.77 20.23 -25.44
C ASP A 106 -2.86 19.40 -24.51
N VAL A 107 -2.99 19.48 -23.21
CA VAL A 107 -2.21 18.64 -22.29
C VAL A 107 -3.01 17.38 -21.93
N ARG A 108 -2.65 16.25 -22.53
CA ARG A 108 -3.06 14.93 -22.04
C ARG A 108 -2.27 14.66 -20.76
N SER A 109 -2.90 14.82 -19.60
CA SER A 109 -2.32 14.38 -18.33
C SER A 109 -2.30 12.83 -18.30
N ARG A 110 -1.15 12.27 -18.13
CA ARG A 110 -0.98 10.88 -17.68
C ARG A 110 -0.92 10.85 -16.17
#